data_2877b68540e1ac60c9e744501abbac45
#
_entry.id   2877b68540e1ac60c9e744501abbac45
#
_cell.length_a   1.000
_cell.length_b   1.000
_cell.length_c   1.000
_cell.angle_alpha   90.00
_cell.angle_beta   90.00
_cell.angle_gamma   90.00
#
_symmetry.space_group_name_H-M   'P 1'
#
loop_
_entity.id
_entity.type
_entity.pdbx_description
1 polymer ?
#
loop_
_entity_poly.entity_id
_entity_poly.type
_entity_poly.pdbx_seq_one_letter_code
_entity_poly.pdbx_strand_id
1 'polypeptide(L)'
;MPFFKMIENVSRHFSKSKKIRVALLIDEFFGGAGTAYGGYGFLARKFIAKYIPDEDIEIDVLLGKREKKGGLPSIFALKEHCDNVDLHWLPRRKFFSSLWLAAKHYDLYLSIELTDDYVLKCEKNDKKKLILWRQDPRPKRVWKTIIGTMKSIKDPCFYRQEIYQLVHDMNEEKRIKFITQGNSLNPLALELYNLENTVPISYVPNPIEIDFEYRFNLNQKNTIIFLGRLEAQKRCWIFCEIARQMPQYNFIVLGNFFRHIDDNKKMMREYLPPNNPKNLIFKGHVDGEEKKELLKSARILINTSIWEGIPISWLECLSYGTVIISAFERDDLVSRFGEYVGEVPGDGFDSVNRFKIAIDEYMNNDELYVLKATQAIEYTRSNHSIKKFKETMKHVIHSVAKD
;
A
#
# COMPACT_ATOMS: atom_id res chain seq x y z
N MET A 1 -12.85 -59.55 16.40
CA MET A 1 -12.25 -58.24 16.69
C MET A 1 -11.72 -57.48 15.46
N PRO A 2 -12.41 -57.44 14.32
CA PRO A 2 -12.02 -56.50 13.24
C PRO A 2 -12.94 -55.27 13.11
N PHE A 3 -14.11 -55.25 13.77
CA PHE A 3 -15.10 -54.17 13.59
C PHE A 3 -14.75 -52.87 14.37
N PHE A 4 -14.03 -52.95 15.47
CA PHE A 4 -13.61 -51.79 16.26
C PHE A 4 -12.45 -50.99 15.63
N LYS A 5 -11.55 -51.63 14.88
CA LYS A 5 -10.47 -50.97 14.15
C LYS A 5 -10.94 -50.19 12.89
N MET A 6 -12.12 -50.56 12.39
CA MET A 6 -12.71 -49.86 11.25
C MET A 6 -13.41 -48.55 11.64
N ILE A 7 -13.93 -48.46 12.86
CA ILE A 7 -14.57 -47.26 13.41
C ILE A 7 -13.51 -46.23 13.85
N GLU A 8 -12.36 -46.65 14.37
CA GLU A 8 -11.27 -45.74 14.72
C GLU A 8 -10.60 -45.11 13.45
N ASN A 9 -10.55 -45.81 12.33
CA ASN A 9 -10.05 -45.28 11.07
C ASN A 9 -11.05 -44.36 10.35
N VAL A 10 -12.33 -44.48 10.59
CA VAL A 10 -13.37 -43.58 10.07
C VAL A 10 -13.42 -42.31 10.89
N SER A 11 -13.17 -42.32 12.20
CA SER A 11 -13.15 -41.13 13.05
C SER A 11 -11.89 -40.27 12.85
N ARG A 12 -10.79 -40.81 12.35
CA ARG A 12 -9.58 -40.05 12.00
C ARG A 12 -9.66 -39.32 10.65
N HIS A 13 -10.68 -39.57 9.83
CA HIS A 13 -10.88 -38.88 8.54
C HIS A 13 -11.89 -37.73 8.58
N PHE A 14 -12.46 -37.39 9.74
CA PHE A 14 -13.50 -36.35 9.87
C PHE A 14 -13.13 -35.20 10.82
N SER A 15 -11.88 -34.73 10.78
CA SER A 15 -11.50 -33.45 11.40
C SER A 15 -10.46 -32.72 10.57
N LYS A 16 -10.71 -32.49 9.27
CA LYS A 16 -10.14 -31.32 8.65
C LYS A 16 -10.91 -30.14 9.24
N SER A 17 -10.27 -29.32 10.06
CA SER A 17 -10.84 -28.05 10.52
C SER A 17 -11.33 -27.32 9.28
N LYS A 18 -12.59 -26.85 9.31
CA LYS A 18 -13.16 -26.11 8.18
C LYS A 18 -12.31 -24.87 7.98
N LYS A 19 -11.74 -24.68 6.78
CA LYS A 19 -10.96 -23.49 6.43
C LYS A 19 -11.80 -22.22 6.63
N ILE A 20 -11.18 -21.19 7.15
CA ILE A 20 -11.76 -19.83 7.18
C ILE A 20 -11.78 -19.29 5.75
N ARG A 21 -12.96 -19.00 5.24
CA ARG A 21 -13.15 -18.45 3.90
C ARG A 21 -13.22 -16.93 3.95
N VAL A 22 -12.20 -16.28 3.42
CA VAL A 22 -12.06 -14.82 3.40
C VAL A 22 -12.34 -14.30 1.99
N ALA A 23 -13.21 -13.30 1.89
CA ALA A 23 -13.38 -12.55 0.66
C ALA A 23 -12.57 -11.25 0.71
N LEU A 24 -11.54 -11.11 -0.12
CA LEU A 24 -10.76 -9.89 -0.26
C LEU A 24 -11.46 -8.92 -1.20
N LEU A 25 -11.92 -7.78 -0.64
CA LEU A 25 -12.64 -6.73 -1.36
C LEU A 25 -11.67 -5.68 -1.85
N ILE A 26 -11.51 -5.56 -3.17
CA ILE A 26 -10.61 -4.59 -3.77
C ILE A 26 -11.09 -4.21 -5.17
N ASP A 27 -10.73 -3.01 -5.64
CA ASP A 27 -11.08 -2.52 -6.97
C ASP A 27 -9.98 -2.72 -8.03
N GLU A 28 -8.79 -3.12 -7.60
CA GLU A 28 -7.63 -3.41 -8.45
C GLU A 28 -6.80 -4.57 -7.90
N PHE A 29 -6.22 -5.38 -8.78
CA PHE A 29 -5.40 -6.54 -8.40
C PHE A 29 -4.05 -6.53 -9.13
N PHE A 30 -3.40 -5.39 -9.14
CA PHE A 30 -2.07 -5.13 -9.75
C PHE A 30 -1.92 -5.77 -11.13
N GLY A 31 -2.78 -5.38 -12.07
CA GLY A 31 -2.83 -5.89 -13.44
C GLY A 31 -3.49 -7.27 -13.58
N GLY A 32 -3.73 -8.01 -12.49
CA GLY A 32 -4.48 -9.26 -12.54
C GLY A 32 -5.92 -9.02 -12.98
N ALA A 33 -6.47 -9.93 -13.81
CA ALA A 33 -7.78 -9.81 -14.44
C ALA A 33 -8.00 -8.49 -15.22
N GLY A 34 -6.91 -7.88 -15.72
CA GLY A 34 -6.97 -6.63 -16.49
C GLY A 34 -7.25 -5.38 -15.62
N THR A 35 -7.06 -5.46 -14.31
CA THR A 35 -7.22 -4.33 -13.38
C THR A 35 -6.00 -3.38 -13.42
N ALA A 36 -6.11 -2.23 -12.74
CA ALA A 36 -5.05 -1.23 -12.66
C ALA A 36 -3.85 -1.68 -11.81
N TYR A 37 -2.73 -0.94 -11.95
CA TYR A 37 -1.48 -1.15 -11.21
C TYR A 37 -1.35 -0.11 -10.07
N GLY A 38 -2.13 -0.24 -9.02
CA GLY A 38 -2.06 0.64 -7.84
C GLY A 38 -1.41 -0.02 -6.64
N GLY A 39 -1.10 0.77 -5.61
CA GLY A 39 -0.44 0.30 -4.39
C GLY A 39 -1.27 -0.68 -3.58
N TYR A 40 -2.58 -0.50 -3.56
CA TYR A 40 -3.48 -1.42 -2.85
C TYR A 40 -3.60 -2.76 -3.58
N GLY A 41 -3.69 -2.72 -4.92
CA GLY A 41 -3.62 -3.91 -5.76
C GLY A 41 -2.30 -4.66 -5.61
N PHE A 42 -1.20 -3.94 -5.44
CA PHE A 42 0.12 -4.53 -5.17
C PHE A 42 0.13 -5.31 -3.85
N LEU A 43 -0.35 -4.70 -2.75
CA LEU A 43 -0.49 -5.39 -1.46
C LEU A 43 -1.41 -6.61 -1.56
N ALA A 44 -2.54 -6.47 -2.24
CA ALA A 44 -3.50 -7.54 -2.41
C ALA A 44 -2.89 -8.74 -3.15
N ARG A 45 -2.24 -8.50 -4.31
CA ARG A 45 -1.72 -9.56 -5.18
C ARG A 45 -0.40 -10.14 -4.69
N LYS A 46 0.58 -9.26 -4.39
CA LYS A 46 1.94 -9.71 -4.09
C LYS A 46 2.13 -10.21 -2.66
N PHE A 47 1.22 -9.87 -1.75
CA PHE A 47 1.35 -10.26 -0.35
C PHE A 47 0.15 -11.01 0.20
N ILE A 48 -1.08 -10.45 0.15
CA ILE A 48 -2.23 -11.15 0.73
C ILE A 48 -2.50 -12.44 -0.03
N ALA A 49 -2.75 -12.38 -1.34
CA ALA A 49 -3.08 -13.55 -2.15
C ALA A 49 -1.95 -14.58 -2.21
N LYS A 50 -0.70 -14.11 -2.15
CA LYS A 50 0.48 -14.99 -2.27
C LYS A 50 0.83 -15.71 -0.96
N TYR A 51 0.67 -15.05 0.20
CA TYR A 51 1.25 -15.53 1.44
C TYR A 51 0.25 -15.86 2.56
N ILE A 52 -0.99 -15.39 2.48
CA ILE A 52 -1.98 -15.63 3.54
C ILE A 52 -2.74 -16.95 3.38
N PRO A 53 -3.14 -17.39 2.15
CA PRO A 53 -3.79 -18.69 1.99
C PRO A 53 -2.90 -19.84 2.45
N ASP A 54 -3.48 -20.82 3.18
CA ASP A 54 -2.80 -22.03 3.63
C ASP A 54 -3.81 -23.16 3.94
N GLU A 55 -3.44 -24.04 4.89
CA GLU A 55 -4.30 -25.15 5.30
C GLU A 55 -5.55 -24.68 6.04
N ASP A 56 -5.49 -23.51 6.72
CA ASP A 56 -6.54 -22.98 7.59
C ASP A 56 -7.32 -21.83 6.94
N ILE A 57 -6.75 -21.14 5.95
CA ILE A 57 -7.34 -19.94 5.34
C ILE A 57 -7.41 -20.08 3.83
N GLU A 58 -8.60 -19.82 3.28
CA GLU A 58 -8.85 -19.69 1.85
C GLU A 58 -9.22 -18.24 1.51
N ILE A 59 -8.68 -17.70 0.42
CA ILE A 59 -8.98 -16.34 -0.03
C ILE A 59 -9.50 -16.35 -1.46
N ASP A 60 -10.70 -15.78 -1.64
CA ASP A 60 -11.22 -15.36 -2.95
C ASP A 60 -11.10 -13.83 -3.06
N VAL A 61 -10.78 -13.31 -4.24
CA VAL A 61 -10.77 -11.88 -4.52
C VAL A 61 -12.09 -11.48 -5.16
N LEU A 62 -12.79 -10.52 -4.58
CA LEU A 62 -14.04 -10.00 -5.11
C LEU A 62 -13.83 -8.62 -5.73
N LEU A 63 -14.06 -8.52 -7.01
CA LEU A 63 -14.02 -7.31 -7.81
C LEU A 63 -15.47 -6.82 -8.00
N GLY A 64 -15.74 -5.64 -7.48
CA GLY A 64 -17.08 -5.08 -7.49
C GLY A 64 -17.46 -4.43 -8.82
N LYS A 65 -17.92 -3.19 -8.77
CA LYS A 65 -18.66 -2.52 -9.83
C LYS A 65 -17.82 -1.95 -10.98
N ARG A 66 -16.50 -1.97 -10.93
CA ARG A 66 -15.66 -1.46 -12.03
C ARG A 66 -15.86 -2.32 -13.27
N GLU A 67 -16.13 -1.66 -14.38
CA GLU A 67 -16.34 -2.35 -15.65
C GLU A 67 -15.06 -3.07 -16.08
N LYS A 68 -15.19 -4.37 -16.26
CA LYS A 68 -14.19 -5.16 -16.97
C LYS A 68 -14.14 -4.70 -18.44
N LYS A 69 -12.97 -4.72 -19.05
CA LYS A 69 -12.84 -4.54 -20.51
C LYS A 69 -13.73 -5.56 -21.22
N GLY A 70 -14.81 -5.12 -21.85
CA GLY A 70 -15.86 -5.98 -22.42
C GLY A 70 -17.16 -6.06 -21.60
N GLY A 71 -17.29 -5.31 -20.51
CA GLY A 71 -18.48 -5.25 -19.64
C GLY A 71 -18.58 -6.37 -18.62
N LEU A 72 -19.41 -6.17 -17.59
CA LEU A 72 -19.74 -7.18 -16.58
C LEU A 72 -21.03 -7.91 -16.99
N PRO A 73 -21.12 -9.23 -16.75
CA PRO A 73 -22.35 -9.96 -16.97
C PRO A 73 -23.44 -9.42 -16.03
N SER A 74 -24.68 -9.42 -16.51
CA SER A 74 -25.80 -8.90 -15.72
C SER A 74 -26.27 -9.85 -14.61
N ILE A 75 -26.05 -11.15 -14.77
CA ILE A 75 -26.66 -12.24 -13.98
C ILE A 75 -25.60 -13.11 -13.28
N PHE A 76 -24.54 -13.49 -13.97
CA PHE A 76 -23.54 -14.43 -13.47
C PHE A 76 -22.27 -13.71 -13.03
N ALA A 77 -21.61 -14.22 -11.97
CA ALA A 77 -20.25 -13.81 -11.65
C ALA A 77 -19.28 -14.43 -12.67
N LEU A 78 -18.29 -13.65 -13.10
CA LEU A 78 -17.17 -14.19 -13.88
C LEU A 78 -16.08 -14.62 -12.95
N LYS A 79 -15.57 -15.84 -13.15
CA LYS A 79 -14.41 -16.37 -12.43
C LYS A 79 -13.18 -16.29 -13.30
N GLU A 80 -12.10 -15.80 -12.75
CA GLU A 80 -10.75 -15.83 -13.33
C GLU A 80 -9.79 -16.38 -12.28
N HIS A 81 -8.82 -17.16 -12.69
CA HIS A 81 -7.75 -17.62 -11.81
C HIS A 81 -6.50 -16.78 -12.05
N CYS A 82 -5.91 -16.25 -10.98
CA CYS A 82 -4.69 -15.46 -11.09
C CYS A 82 -3.77 -15.79 -9.91
N ASP A 83 -2.55 -16.19 -10.22
CA ASP A 83 -1.59 -16.68 -9.25
C ASP A 83 -2.18 -17.82 -8.39
N ASN A 84 -2.38 -17.64 -7.09
CA ASN A 84 -2.86 -18.67 -6.16
C ASN A 84 -4.31 -18.48 -5.71
N VAL A 85 -5.05 -17.56 -6.31
CA VAL A 85 -6.41 -17.20 -5.88
C VAL A 85 -7.40 -17.14 -7.03
N ASP A 86 -8.65 -17.33 -6.70
CA ASP A 86 -9.77 -17.10 -7.59
C ASP A 86 -10.25 -15.66 -7.49
N LEU A 87 -10.38 -14.99 -8.63
CA LEU A 87 -10.96 -13.66 -8.75
C LEU A 87 -12.39 -13.79 -9.28
N HIS A 88 -13.32 -13.12 -8.62
CA HIS A 88 -14.71 -13.10 -9.02
C HIS A 88 -15.17 -11.69 -9.35
N TRP A 89 -15.52 -11.44 -10.58
CA TRP A 89 -16.26 -10.26 -10.99
C TRP A 89 -17.73 -10.46 -10.68
N LEU A 90 -18.27 -9.65 -9.76
CA LEU A 90 -19.66 -9.78 -9.34
C LEU A 90 -20.63 -9.32 -10.44
N PRO A 91 -21.84 -9.92 -10.51
CA PRO A 91 -22.89 -9.47 -11.40
C PRO A 91 -23.21 -7.99 -11.22
N ARG A 92 -23.54 -7.29 -12.31
CA ARG A 92 -23.89 -5.87 -12.27
C ARG A 92 -25.17 -5.58 -11.49
N ARG A 93 -26.13 -6.52 -11.50
CA ARG A 93 -27.40 -6.39 -10.77
C ARG A 93 -27.24 -6.88 -9.34
N LYS A 94 -27.50 -6.01 -8.35
CA LYS A 94 -27.37 -6.30 -6.92
C LYS A 94 -28.06 -7.58 -6.46
N PHE A 95 -29.26 -7.84 -6.97
CA PHE A 95 -30.02 -9.04 -6.63
C PHE A 95 -29.23 -10.33 -6.89
N PHE A 96 -28.65 -10.46 -8.09
CA PHE A 96 -27.84 -11.63 -8.42
C PHE A 96 -26.53 -11.69 -7.65
N SER A 97 -25.92 -10.56 -7.38
CA SER A 97 -24.74 -10.50 -6.50
C SER A 97 -25.08 -10.96 -5.08
N SER A 98 -26.23 -10.55 -4.53
CA SER A 98 -26.67 -11.01 -3.20
C SER A 98 -26.90 -12.51 -3.15
N LEU A 99 -27.56 -13.10 -4.17
CA LEU A 99 -27.74 -14.55 -4.26
C LEU A 99 -26.39 -15.29 -4.37
N TRP A 100 -25.48 -14.76 -5.18
CA TRP A 100 -24.16 -15.35 -5.36
C TRP A 100 -23.36 -15.33 -4.05
N LEU A 101 -23.33 -14.18 -3.33
CA LEU A 101 -22.66 -14.04 -2.04
C LEU A 101 -23.24 -15.00 -0.99
N ALA A 102 -24.56 -15.13 -0.93
CA ALA A 102 -25.24 -16.07 -0.04
C ALA A 102 -24.82 -17.53 -0.32
N ALA A 103 -24.68 -17.90 -1.60
CA ALA A 103 -24.24 -19.25 -1.98
C ALA A 103 -22.76 -19.55 -1.70
N LYS A 104 -21.91 -18.50 -1.63
CA LYS A 104 -20.47 -18.64 -1.39
C LYS A 104 -20.08 -18.90 0.05
N HIS A 105 -20.88 -18.46 1.01
CA HIS A 105 -20.66 -18.68 2.45
C HIS A 105 -19.28 -18.26 2.96
N TYR A 106 -18.84 -17.03 2.62
CA TYR A 106 -17.62 -16.46 3.24
C TYR A 106 -17.81 -16.28 4.74
N ASP A 107 -16.77 -16.53 5.54
CA ASP A 107 -16.82 -16.34 6.99
C ASP A 107 -16.63 -14.85 7.33
N LEU A 108 -15.72 -14.16 6.63
CA LEU A 108 -15.48 -12.73 6.80
C LEU A 108 -14.99 -12.04 5.51
N TYR A 109 -15.05 -10.73 5.53
CA TYR A 109 -14.50 -9.85 4.50
C TYR A 109 -13.21 -9.19 4.96
N LEU A 110 -12.26 -9.02 4.05
CA LEU A 110 -11.05 -8.21 4.23
C LEU A 110 -11.03 -7.13 3.14
N SER A 111 -10.91 -5.86 3.51
CA SER A 111 -10.80 -4.78 2.53
C SER A 111 -9.57 -3.92 2.79
N ILE A 112 -8.90 -3.51 1.72
CA ILE A 112 -7.86 -2.49 1.76
C ILE A 112 -8.50 -1.16 1.34
N GLU A 113 -8.51 -0.18 2.27
CA GLU A 113 -9.03 1.18 2.05
C GLU A 113 -10.52 1.27 1.67
N LEU A 114 -11.25 0.19 1.57
CA LEU A 114 -12.66 0.16 1.15
C LEU A 114 -12.90 1.04 -0.10
N THR A 115 -12.10 0.79 -1.13
CA THR A 115 -12.17 1.53 -2.39
C THR A 115 -13.46 1.27 -3.17
N ASP A 116 -14.11 0.12 -2.91
CA ASP A 116 -15.40 -0.26 -3.45
C ASP A 116 -16.31 -0.86 -2.35
N ASP A 117 -17.51 -0.28 -2.21
CA ASP A 117 -18.53 -0.70 -1.25
C ASP A 117 -19.62 -1.62 -1.85
N TYR A 118 -19.50 -1.94 -3.14
CA TYR A 118 -20.55 -2.67 -3.85
C TYR A 118 -20.85 -4.04 -3.23
N VAL A 119 -19.79 -4.79 -2.87
CA VAL A 119 -19.94 -6.11 -2.23
C VAL A 119 -20.71 -6.00 -0.93
N LEU A 120 -20.31 -5.07 -0.06
CA LEU A 120 -20.98 -4.85 1.24
C LEU A 120 -22.42 -4.42 1.08
N LYS A 121 -22.73 -3.62 0.06
CA LYS A 121 -24.12 -3.23 -0.29
C LYS A 121 -24.97 -4.36 -0.86
N CYS A 122 -24.35 -5.44 -1.34
CA CYS A 122 -25.02 -6.63 -1.84
C CYS A 122 -25.16 -7.72 -0.77
N GLU A 123 -24.33 -7.70 0.25
CA GLU A 123 -24.40 -8.66 1.37
C GLU A 123 -25.69 -8.44 2.17
N LYS A 124 -26.43 -9.54 2.39
CA LYS A 124 -27.68 -9.55 3.13
C LYS A 124 -27.55 -10.13 4.53
N ASN A 125 -26.42 -10.78 4.82
CA ASN A 125 -26.15 -11.33 6.13
C ASN A 125 -25.59 -10.24 7.05
N ASP A 126 -26.40 -9.74 7.95
CA ASP A 126 -26.06 -8.73 8.96
C ASP A 126 -25.05 -9.20 10.01
N LYS A 127 -24.73 -10.49 10.04
CA LYS A 127 -23.68 -11.08 10.91
C LYS A 127 -22.29 -11.11 10.26
N LYS A 128 -22.16 -10.73 8.99
CA LYS A 128 -20.86 -10.73 8.30
C LYS A 128 -19.94 -9.68 8.87
N LYS A 129 -18.69 -10.10 9.13
CA LYS A 129 -17.64 -9.25 9.69
C LYS A 129 -16.72 -8.74 8.62
N LEU A 130 -16.13 -7.57 8.87
CA LEU A 130 -15.19 -6.89 8.00
C LEU A 130 -13.89 -6.60 8.76
N ILE A 131 -12.76 -6.99 8.19
CA ILE A 131 -11.45 -6.45 8.55
C ILE A 131 -11.16 -5.31 7.57
N LEU A 132 -11.02 -4.09 8.07
CA LEU A 132 -10.70 -2.93 7.26
C LEU A 132 -9.25 -2.48 7.49
N TRP A 133 -8.40 -2.76 6.49
CA TRP A 133 -6.98 -2.39 6.53
C TRP A 133 -6.76 -1.00 5.94
N ARG A 134 -6.54 -0.04 6.83
CA ARG A 134 -6.30 1.35 6.44
C ARG A 134 -4.84 1.58 6.12
N GLN A 135 -4.60 2.08 4.92
CA GLN A 135 -3.27 2.36 4.38
C GLN A 135 -2.94 3.85 4.38
N ASP A 136 -3.94 4.68 4.06
CA ASP A 136 -3.78 6.12 3.92
C ASP A 136 -5.11 6.83 4.21
N PRO A 137 -5.58 6.79 5.47
CA PRO A 137 -6.83 7.44 5.86
C PRO A 137 -6.71 8.96 5.70
N ARG A 138 -7.63 9.56 4.93
CA ARG A 138 -7.62 10.99 4.62
C ARG A 138 -8.93 11.65 5.03
N PRO A 139 -9.04 12.14 6.26
CA PRO A 139 -10.17 12.96 6.69
C PRO A 139 -10.30 14.23 5.83
N LYS A 140 -11.46 14.88 5.89
CA LYS A 140 -11.77 16.07 5.09
C LYS A 140 -10.72 17.19 5.24
N ARG A 141 -10.16 17.39 6.44
CA ARG A 141 -9.11 18.40 6.67
C ARG A 141 -7.84 18.08 5.87
N VAL A 142 -7.47 16.80 5.78
CA VAL A 142 -6.30 16.35 5.00
C VAL A 142 -6.48 16.66 3.52
N TRP A 143 -7.66 16.40 2.96
CA TRP A 143 -7.98 16.76 1.58
C TRP A 143 -7.92 18.27 1.37
N LYS A 144 -8.41 19.06 2.31
CA LYS A 144 -8.30 20.53 2.24
C LYS A 144 -6.84 20.98 2.18
N THR A 145 -5.94 20.36 2.97
CA THR A 145 -4.50 20.66 2.94
C THR A 145 -3.89 20.29 1.60
N ILE A 146 -4.17 19.09 1.08
CA ILE A 146 -3.64 18.62 -0.21
C ILE A 146 -4.07 19.54 -1.36
N ILE A 147 -5.36 19.86 -1.44
CA ILE A 147 -5.94 20.72 -2.49
C ILE A 147 -5.45 22.17 -2.33
N GLY A 148 -5.33 22.65 -1.09
CA GLY A 148 -4.81 23.98 -0.78
C GLY A 148 -3.35 24.15 -1.19
N THR A 149 -2.56 23.08 -1.09
CA THR A 149 -1.16 23.06 -1.53
C THR A 149 -1.05 23.05 -3.05
N MET A 150 -1.88 22.26 -3.73
CA MET A 150 -1.86 22.11 -5.19
C MET A 150 -3.28 22.18 -5.77
N LYS A 151 -3.66 23.33 -6.30
CA LYS A 151 -5.00 23.58 -6.89
C LYS A 151 -5.33 22.67 -8.08
N SER A 152 -4.33 22.09 -8.73
CA SER A 152 -4.52 21.11 -9.81
C SER A 152 -5.05 19.75 -9.33
N ILE A 153 -4.92 19.46 -8.03
CA ILE A 153 -5.47 18.24 -7.45
C ILE A 153 -6.94 18.50 -7.14
N LYS A 154 -7.81 17.93 -7.95
CA LYS A 154 -9.26 18.01 -7.73
C LYS A 154 -9.65 17.13 -6.56
N ASP A 155 -10.68 17.56 -5.81
CA ASP A 155 -11.30 16.73 -4.76
C ASP A 155 -11.69 15.38 -5.36
N PRO A 156 -11.07 14.29 -4.93
CA PRO A 156 -11.41 13.01 -5.48
C PRO A 156 -12.78 12.61 -4.96
N CYS A 157 -13.57 12.06 -5.86
CA CYS A 157 -14.87 11.44 -5.56
C CYS A 157 -14.79 10.25 -4.58
N PHE A 158 -13.67 10.06 -3.90
CA PHE A 158 -13.49 9.05 -2.84
C PHE A 158 -14.19 9.40 -1.53
N TYR A 159 -14.55 10.67 -1.33
CA TYR A 159 -15.28 11.09 -0.15
C TYR A 159 -16.77 10.83 -0.35
N ARG A 160 -17.20 9.59 -0.11
CA ARG A 160 -18.61 9.20 -0.20
C ARG A 160 -19.21 9.06 1.19
N GLN A 161 -20.14 9.94 1.54
CA GLN A 161 -20.85 9.92 2.81
C GLN A 161 -21.44 8.54 3.15
N GLU A 162 -21.95 7.84 2.13
CA GLU A 162 -22.55 6.51 2.25
C GLU A 162 -21.55 5.44 2.77
N ILE A 163 -20.25 5.53 2.41
CA ILE A 163 -19.23 4.61 2.91
C ILE A 163 -18.96 4.88 4.39
N TYR A 164 -18.93 6.14 4.80
CA TYR A 164 -18.70 6.49 6.20
C TYR A 164 -19.83 5.98 7.08
N GLN A 165 -21.09 6.19 6.66
CA GLN A 165 -22.23 5.69 7.38
C GLN A 165 -22.19 4.16 7.49
N LEU A 166 -21.92 3.46 6.40
CA LEU A 166 -21.77 1.99 6.42
C LEU A 166 -20.72 1.51 7.41
N VAL A 167 -19.56 2.16 7.44
CA VAL A 167 -18.46 1.81 8.37
C VAL A 167 -18.84 2.11 9.80
N HIS A 168 -19.51 3.25 10.04
CA HIS A 168 -20.02 3.63 11.35
C HIS A 168 -21.03 2.60 11.86
N ASP A 169 -22.03 2.25 11.05
CA ASP A 169 -23.07 1.27 11.40
C ASP A 169 -22.45 -0.10 11.72
N MET A 170 -21.49 -0.56 10.92
CA MET A 170 -20.79 -1.81 11.18
C MET A 170 -19.97 -1.76 12.47
N ASN A 171 -19.45 -0.58 12.87
CA ASN A 171 -18.75 -0.40 14.14
C ASN A 171 -19.70 -0.49 15.32
N GLU A 172 -20.84 0.21 15.27
CA GLU A 172 -21.87 0.14 16.30
C GLU A 172 -22.39 -1.31 16.51
N GLU A 173 -22.51 -2.06 15.43
CA GLU A 173 -22.91 -3.46 15.43
C GLU A 173 -21.76 -4.43 15.78
N LYS A 174 -20.55 -3.91 16.09
CA LYS A 174 -19.35 -4.69 16.41
C LYS A 174 -18.95 -5.70 15.31
N ARG A 175 -19.23 -5.36 14.07
CA ARG A 175 -18.95 -6.20 12.88
C ARG A 175 -17.71 -5.77 12.10
N ILE A 176 -16.99 -4.76 12.56
CA ILE A 176 -15.79 -4.30 11.88
C ILE A 176 -14.57 -4.33 12.82
N LYS A 177 -13.46 -4.81 12.29
CA LYS A 177 -12.13 -4.75 12.92
C LYS A 177 -11.26 -3.81 12.12
N PHE A 178 -10.82 -2.72 12.74
CA PHE A 178 -9.88 -1.80 12.11
C PHE A 178 -8.45 -2.25 12.32
N ILE A 179 -7.66 -2.20 11.23
CA ILE A 179 -6.23 -2.38 11.27
C ILE A 179 -5.54 -1.28 10.45
N THR A 180 -4.35 -0.86 10.87
CA THR A 180 -3.54 0.15 10.18
C THR A 180 -2.12 -0.32 9.97
N GLN A 181 -1.45 0.24 8.99
CA GLN A 181 -0.04 -0.04 8.72
C GLN A 181 0.93 0.77 9.59
N GLY A 182 0.43 1.75 10.34
CA GLY A 182 1.24 2.64 11.20
C GLY A 182 0.41 3.28 12.28
N ASN A 183 1.01 3.48 13.46
CA ASN A 183 0.30 4.02 14.62
C ASN A 183 -0.13 5.49 14.43
N SER A 184 0.64 6.29 13.70
CA SER A 184 0.29 7.68 13.37
C SER A 184 -0.94 7.81 12.48
N LEU A 185 -1.40 6.71 11.86
CA LEU A 185 -2.60 6.65 11.03
C LEU A 185 -3.87 6.41 11.85
N ASN A 186 -3.76 5.90 13.09
CA ASN A 186 -4.92 5.58 13.91
C ASN A 186 -5.84 6.80 14.17
N PRO A 187 -5.34 7.97 14.61
CA PRO A 187 -6.19 9.13 14.79
C PRO A 187 -6.88 9.59 13.50
N LEU A 188 -6.20 9.46 12.36
CA LEU A 188 -6.77 9.80 11.06
C LEU A 188 -7.89 8.83 10.65
N ALA A 189 -7.74 7.55 10.95
CA ALA A 189 -8.76 6.54 10.66
C ALA A 189 -10.01 6.77 11.53
N LEU A 190 -9.85 7.08 12.81
CA LEU A 190 -10.95 7.42 13.73
C LEU A 190 -11.67 8.69 13.27
N GLU A 191 -10.93 9.76 12.99
CA GLU A 191 -11.48 11.02 12.47
C GLU A 191 -12.25 10.81 11.15
N LEU A 192 -11.69 10.01 10.24
CA LEU A 192 -12.28 9.76 8.92
C LEU A 192 -13.71 9.23 9.02
N TYR A 193 -13.97 8.33 9.97
CA TYR A 193 -15.27 7.69 10.16
C TYR A 193 -16.06 8.25 11.34
N ASN A 194 -15.60 9.33 11.96
CA ASN A 194 -16.19 9.94 13.14
C ASN A 194 -16.42 8.92 14.28
N LEU A 195 -15.38 8.13 14.57
CA LEU A 195 -15.38 7.12 15.61
C LEU A 195 -14.80 7.66 16.91
N GLU A 196 -15.19 7.06 18.03
CA GLU A 196 -14.60 7.37 19.32
C GLU A 196 -13.13 6.92 19.42
N ASN A 197 -12.34 7.63 20.21
CA ASN A 197 -10.93 7.29 20.44
C ASN A 197 -10.74 5.95 21.19
N THR A 198 -11.79 5.38 21.72
CA THR A 198 -11.84 4.07 22.39
C THR A 198 -11.90 2.90 21.43
N VAL A 199 -12.23 3.13 20.15
CA VAL A 199 -12.31 2.07 19.13
C VAL A 199 -10.93 1.45 18.91
N PRO A 200 -10.75 0.14 19.14
CA PRO A 200 -9.44 -0.49 19.06
C PRO A 200 -9.00 -0.66 17.60
N ILE A 201 -7.80 -0.18 17.29
CA ILE A 201 -7.14 -0.36 15.99
C ILE A 201 -5.89 -1.21 16.20
N SER A 202 -5.78 -2.31 15.46
CA SER A 202 -4.61 -3.18 15.52
C SER A 202 -3.57 -2.76 14.49
N TYR A 203 -2.29 -2.93 14.83
CA TYR A 203 -1.18 -2.67 13.92
C TYR A 203 -0.89 -3.90 13.07
N VAL A 204 -0.89 -3.75 11.74
CA VAL A 204 -0.46 -4.75 10.77
C VAL A 204 0.48 -4.08 9.78
N PRO A 205 1.80 -4.25 9.93
CA PRO A 205 2.78 -3.57 9.10
C PRO A 205 2.69 -4.01 7.64
N ASN A 206 2.95 -3.09 6.73
CA ASN A 206 3.11 -3.44 5.33
C ASN A 206 4.33 -4.35 5.16
N PRO A 207 4.20 -5.47 4.44
CA PRO A 207 5.31 -6.34 4.13
C PRO A 207 6.15 -5.81 2.96
N ILE A 208 7.42 -6.20 2.95
CA ILE A 208 8.30 -6.10 1.79
C ILE A 208 9.07 -7.41 1.60
N GLU A 209 9.52 -7.66 0.38
CA GLU A 209 10.45 -8.74 0.09
C GLU A 209 11.85 -8.33 0.55
N ILE A 210 12.34 -8.95 1.62
CA ILE A 210 13.65 -8.65 2.21
C ILE A 210 14.68 -9.62 1.68
N ASP A 211 15.79 -9.08 1.17
CA ASP A 211 16.98 -9.83 0.85
C ASP A 211 17.81 -10.05 2.12
N PHE A 212 17.67 -11.19 2.78
CA PHE A 212 18.41 -11.51 4.00
C PHE A 212 19.89 -11.80 3.73
N GLU A 213 20.27 -12.11 2.49
CA GLU A 213 21.66 -12.31 2.09
C GLU A 213 22.37 -11.00 1.76
N TYR A 214 21.62 -9.91 1.59
CA TYR A 214 22.21 -8.61 1.32
C TYR A 214 23.15 -8.17 2.45
N ARG A 215 24.36 -7.78 2.07
CA ARG A 215 25.37 -7.19 2.97
C ARG A 215 25.57 -5.73 2.55
N PHE A 216 25.34 -4.84 3.52
CA PHE A 216 25.54 -3.40 3.29
C PHE A 216 26.99 -3.12 2.87
N ASN A 217 27.15 -2.33 1.80
CA ASN A 217 28.45 -1.90 1.29
C ASN A 217 28.40 -0.42 0.94
N LEU A 218 29.10 0.40 1.73
CA LEU A 218 29.15 1.84 1.58
C LEU A 218 29.62 2.27 0.19
N ASN A 219 30.61 1.59 -0.37
CA ASN A 219 31.22 1.93 -1.68
C ASN A 219 30.24 1.78 -2.86
N GLN A 220 29.13 1.05 -2.67
CA GLN A 220 28.08 0.93 -3.68
C GLN A 220 27.03 2.04 -3.58
N LYS A 221 27.03 2.85 -2.52
CA LYS A 221 26.04 3.85 -2.21
C LYS A 221 26.39 5.23 -2.78
N ASN A 222 26.03 5.47 -4.03
CA ASN A 222 26.46 6.67 -4.76
C ASN A 222 25.35 7.37 -5.55
N THR A 223 24.08 6.91 -5.45
CA THR A 223 22.96 7.50 -6.19
C THR A 223 21.90 8.08 -5.27
N ILE A 224 21.20 9.09 -5.77
CA ILE A 224 20.05 9.72 -5.14
C ILE A 224 18.84 9.38 -5.99
N ILE A 225 17.79 8.82 -5.39
CA ILE A 225 16.63 8.34 -6.16
C ILE A 225 15.32 9.02 -5.76
N PHE A 226 14.44 9.11 -6.73
CA PHE A 226 13.00 9.29 -6.55
C PHE A 226 12.32 8.00 -6.97
N LEU A 227 11.42 7.46 -6.14
CA LEU A 227 10.68 6.24 -6.43
C LEU A 227 9.19 6.45 -6.24
N GLY A 228 8.44 6.54 -7.33
CA GLY A 228 7.00 6.73 -7.28
C GLY A 228 6.37 7.17 -8.59
N ARG A 229 5.05 7.29 -8.61
CA ARG A 229 4.31 7.80 -9.75
C ARG A 229 4.62 9.26 -10.01
N LEU A 230 4.74 9.65 -11.29
CA LEU A 230 4.93 11.04 -11.67
C LEU A 230 3.55 11.72 -11.74
N GLU A 231 3.11 12.25 -10.62
CA GLU A 231 1.83 12.94 -10.46
C GLU A 231 1.94 14.14 -9.51
N ALA A 232 1.00 15.07 -9.59
CA ALA A 232 1.03 16.33 -8.87
C ALA A 232 1.22 16.17 -7.35
N GLN A 233 0.63 15.16 -6.72
CA GLN A 233 0.77 14.91 -5.30
C GLN A 233 2.20 14.53 -4.89
N LYS A 234 2.97 13.90 -5.80
CA LYS A 234 4.35 13.46 -5.57
C LYS A 234 5.40 14.54 -5.87
N ARG A 235 5.05 15.57 -6.64
CA ARG A 235 5.88 16.74 -6.97
C ARG A 235 7.31 16.40 -7.41
N CYS A 236 7.46 15.42 -8.34
CA CYS A 236 8.78 14.97 -8.83
C CYS A 236 9.61 16.13 -9.43
N TRP A 237 8.99 17.24 -9.87
CA TRP A 237 9.71 18.42 -10.36
C TRP A 237 10.64 19.03 -9.31
N ILE A 238 10.31 18.95 -8.00
CA ILE A 238 11.22 19.41 -6.93
C ILE A 238 12.51 18.57 -6.94
N PHE A 239 12.38 17.24 -7.06
CA PHE A 239 13.52 16.35 -7.20
C PHE A 239 14.39 16.68 -8.42
N CYS A 240 13.74 16.98 -9.55
CA CYS A 240 14.44 17.37 -10.77
C CYS A 240 15.17 18.72 -10.62
N GLU A 241 14.57 19.68 -9.92
CA GLU A 241 15.20 20.96 -9.62
C GLU A 241 16.41 20.81 -8.68
N ILE A 242 16.29 19.95 -7.67
CA ILE A 242 17.42 19.59 -6.81
C ILE A 242 18.58 19.03 -7.65
N ALA A 243 18.28 18.08 -8.55
CA ALA A 243 19.28 17.51 -9.46
C ALA A 243 19.98 18.58 -10.33
N ARG A 244 19.22 19.53 -10.86
CA ARG A 244 19.76 20.66 -11.65
C ARG A 244 20.74 21.51 -10.85
N GLN A 245 20.46 21.71 -9.55
CA GLN A 245 21.28 22.55 -8.67
C GLN A 245 22.43 21.80 -8.00
N MET A 246 22.50 20.46 -8.14
CA MET A 246 23.54 19.61 -7.52
C MET A 246 24.21 18.70 -8.57
N PRO A 247 24.94 19.28 -9.56
CA PRO A 247 25.51 18.53 -10.68
C PRO A 247 26.61 17.53 -10.27
N GLN A 248 27.11 17.62 -9.06
CA GLN A 248 28.14 16.72 -8.51
C GLN A 248 27.60 15.33 -8.13
N TYR A 249 26.29 15.15 -7.99
CA TYR A 249 25.67 13.89 -7.61
C TYR A 249 24.82 13.29 -8.73
N ASN A 250 24.60 11.98 -8.69
CA ASN A 250 23.81 11.24 -9.67
C ASN A 250 22.36 11.07 -9.17
N PHE A 251 21.39 11.49 -9.97
CA PHE A 251 19.97 11.43 -9.66
C PHE A 251 19.22 10.50 -10.62
N ILE A 252 18.36 9.64 -10.07
CA ILE A 252 17.59 8.68 -10.86
C ILE A 252 16.12 8.74 -10.49
N VAL A 253 15.26 8.95 -11.48
CA VAL A 253 13.80 8.90 -11.35
C VAL A 253 13.31 7.52 -11.73
N LEU A 254 12.65 6.83 -10.78
CA LEU A 254 12.05 5.51 -10.94
C LEU A 254 10.52 5.65 -10.86
N GLY A 255 9.85 5.55 -12.01
CA GLY A 255 8.41 5.65 -12.13
C GLY A 255 7.94 6.27 -13.42
N ASN A 256 6.65 6.09 -13.69
CA ASN A 256 5.99 6.62 -14.88
C ASN A 256 4.94 7.68 -14.54
N PHE A 257 4.59 8.47 -15.53
CA PHE A 257 3.43 9.36 -15.45
C PHE A 257 2.15 8.54 -15.23
N PHE A 258 1.34 9.05 -14.30
CA PHE A 258 0.06 8.46 -13.93
C PHE A 258 -0.96 9.59 -13.89
N ARG A 259 -2.20 9.41 -14.07
CA ARG A 259 -3.26 10.43 -14.06
C ARG A 259 -2.82 11.85 -14.49
N HIS A 260 -3.65 12.59 -15.17
CA HIS A 260 -3.36 13.98 -15.62
C HIS A 260 -1.97 14.12 -16.26
N ILE A 261 -1.63 13.18 -17.17
CA ILE A 261 -0.29 13.03 -17.76
C ILE A 261 0.20 14.33 -18.38
N ASP A 262 -0.66 15.02 -19.14
CA ASP A 262 -0.28 16.25 -19.86
C ASP A 262 0.03 17.40 -18.89
N ASP A 263 -0.77 17.56 -17.82
CA ASP A 263 -0.52 18.57 -16.79
C ASP A 263 0.80 18.29 -16.05
N ASN A 264 1.05 17.04 -15.69
CA ASN A 264 2.29 16.64 -15.03
C ASN A 264 3.51 16.79 -15.95
N LYS A 265 3.40 16.45 -17.23
CA LYS A 265 4.45 16.69 -18.22
C LYS A 265 4.72 18.18 -18.40
N LYS A 266 3.69 19.02 -18.39
CA LYS A 266 3.84 20.47 -18.48
C LYS A 266 4.66 21.04 -17.31
N MET A 267 4.37 20.59 -16.08
CA MET A 267 5.13 20.97 -14.87
C MET A 267 6.59 20.51 -14.92
N MET A 268 6.87 19.41 -15.60
CA MET A 268 8.21 18.81 -15.67
C MET A 268 8.94 19.11 -16.99
N ARG A 269 8.37 19.93 -17.86
CA ARG A 269 8.84 20.13 -19.24
C ARG A 269 10.33 20.46 -19.37
N GLU A 270 10.85 21.28 -18.46
CA GLU A 270 12.25 21.72 -18.48
C GLU A 270 13.22 20.64 -17.98
N TYR A 271 12.71 19.58 -17.34
CA TYR A 271 13.51 18.51 -16.76
C TYR A 271 13.42 17.19 -17.52
N LEU A 272 12.51 17.10 -18.52
CA LEU A 272 12.36 15.89 -19.32
C LEU A 272 13.35 15.86 -20.49
N PRO A 273 13.80 14.67 -20.93
CA PRO A 273 14.63 14.56 -22.12
C PRO A 273 14.00 15.27 -23.35
N PRO A 274 14.78 15.98 -24.17
CA PRO A 274 16.24 16.10 -24.14
C PRO A 274 16.79 17.20 -23.21
N ASN A 275 15.93 17.92 -22.47
CA ASN A 275 16.32 19.11 -21.68
C ASN A 275 16.84 18.79 -20.28
N ASN A 276 16.78 17.51 -19.85
CA ASN A 276 17.15 17.13 -18.51
C ASN A 276 18.63 17.41 -18.19
N PRO A 277 18.93 17.76 -16.92
CA PRO A 277 20.32 17.85 -16.46
C PRO A 277 21.09 16.57 -16.74
N LYS A 278 22.38 16.67 -17.06
CA LYS A 278 23.23 15.50 -17.41
C LYS A 278 23.32 14.45 -16.30
N ASN A 279 23.16 14.86 -15.06
CA ASN A 279 23.20 14.02 -13.86
C ASN A 279 21.81 13.47 -13.45
N LEU A 280 20.77 13.69 -14.24
CA LEU A 280 19.40 13.24 -14.00
C LEU A 280 18.96 12.22 -15.05
N ILE A 281 18.66 11.00 -14.60
CA ILE A 281 18.25 9.88 -15.47
C ILE A 281 16.82 9.47 -15.14
N PHE A 282 15.97 9.34 -16.17
CA PHE A 282 14.62 8.78 -16.06
C PHE A 282 14.64 7.32 -16.53
N LYS A 283 14.42 6.38 -15.62
CA LYS A 283 14.37 4.94 -15.91
C LYS A 283 12.99 4.43 -16.26
N GLY A 284 11.95 5.22 -15.97
CA GLY A 284 10.58 4.75 -16.12
C GLY A 284 10.18 3.76 -15.03
N HIS A 285 9.25 2.85 -15.35
CA HIS A 285 8.87 1.78 -14.44
C HIS A 285 9.96 0.70 -14.41
N VAL A 286 10.41 0.36 -13.22
CA VAL A 286 11.38 -0.70 -12.96
C VAL A 286 10.81 -1.73 -12.00
N ASP A 287 11.13 -3.01 -12.20
CA ASP A 287 10.71 -4.12 -11.35
C ASP A 287 11.80 -5.21 -11.33
N GLY A 288 11.62 -6.21 -10.48
CA GLY A 288 12.50 -7.38 -10.39
C GLY A 288 13.94 -7.02 -10.03
N GLU A 289 14.91 -7.66 -10.71
CA GLU A 289 16.33 -7.53 -10.39
C GLU A 289 16.87 -6.13 -10.70
N GLU A 290 16.43 -5.49 -11.78
CA GLU A 290 16.85 -4.11 -12.10
C GLU A 290 16.48 -3.15 -10.97
N LYS A 291 15.26 -3.26 -10.42
CA LYS A 291 14.85 -2.45 -9.28
C LYS A 291 15.73 -2.70 -8.07
N LYS A 292 16.03 -3.96 -7.75
CA LYS A 292 16.89 -4.31 -6.62
C LYS A 292 18.28 -3.69 -6.74
N GLU A 293 18.91 -3.78 -7.90
CA GLU A 293 20.26 -3.20 -8.11
C GLU A 293 20.24 -1.67 -7.96
N LEU A 294 19.20 -1.00 -8.46
CA LEU A 294 19.02 0.44 -8.26
C LEU A 294 18.84 0.80 -6.78
N LEU A 295 18.07 0.02 -6.02
CA LEU A 295 17.91 0.23 -4.57
C LEU A 295 19.20 -0.06 -3.80
N LYS A 296 19.99 -1.08 -4.19
CA LYS A 296 21.30 -1.36 -3.60
C LYS A 296 22.28 -0.21 -3.80
N SER A 297 22.25 0.46 -4.95
CA SER A 297 23.11 1.63 -5.24
C SER A 297 22.61 2.93 -4.61
N ALA A 298 21.36 3.00 -4.21
CA ALA A 298 20.76 4.21 -3.68
C ALA A 298 21.28 4.54 -2.28
N ARG A 299 21.91 5.70 -2.12
CA ARG A 299 22.30 6.27 -0.83
C ARG A 299 21.14 7.01 -0.18
N ILE A 300 20.41 7.79 -0.98
CA ILE A 300 19.33 8.66 -0.52
C ILE A 300 18.09 8.44 -1.38
N LEU A 301 16.94 8.30 -0.73
CA LEU A 301 15.61 8.45 -1.33
C LEU A 301 15.06 9.82 -0.99
N ILE A 302 14.69 10.60 -2.00
CA ILE A 302 14.01 11.88 -1.79
C ILE A 302 12.50 11.70 -2.00
N ASN A 303 11.74 12.07 -0.99
CA ASN A 303 10.28 12.14 -1.06
C ASN A 303 9.82 13.60 -0.98
N THR A 304 9.19 14.06 -2.05
CA THR A 304 8.67 15.43 -2.19
C THR A 304 7.14 15.50 -2.10
N SER A 305 6.51 14.42 -1.67
CA SER A 305 5.05 14.27 -1.63
C SER A 305 4.40 15.28 -0.68
N ILE A 306 3.19 15.73 -1.03
CA ILE A 306 2.37 16.57 -0.15
C ILE A 306 1.82 15.74 1.01
N TRP A 307 1.46 14.49 0.74
CA TRP A 307 0.85 13.58 1.70
C TRP A 307 1.08 12.12 1.33
N GLU A 308 1.30 11.29 2.35
CA GLU A 308 1.44 9.83 2.23
C GLU A 308 0.84 9.12 3.44
N GLY A 309 0.50 7.84 3.27
CA GLY A 309 0.53 6.87 4.36
C GLY A 309 1.98 6.52 4.72
N ILE A 310 2.30 5.23 4.90
CA ILE A 310 3.70 4.77 4.89
C ILE A 310 3.96 4.17 3.50
N PRO A 311 4.73 4.84 2.64
CA PRO A 311 4.97 4.33 1.29
C PRO A 311 5.77 3.02 1.32
N ILE A 312 5.35 2.02 0.56
CA ILE A 312 6.11 0.77 0.39
C ILE A 312 7.51 1.06 -0.14
N SER A 313 7.65 2.07 -1.01
CA SER A 313 8.94 2.52 -1.53
C SER A 313 9.93 2.97 -0.45
N TRP A 314 9.45 3.54 0.67
CA TRP A 314 10.31 3.85 1.81
C TRP A 314 10.87 2.57 2.44
N LEU A 315 9.99 1.61 2.71
CA LEU A 315 10.37 0.35 3.33
C LEU A 315 11.35 -0.45 2.46
N GLU A 316 11.08 -0.50 1.15
CA GLU A 316 12.00 -1.13 0.18
C GLU A 316 13.37 -0.46 0.18
N CYS A 317 13.44 0.87 0.17
CA CYS A 317 14.70 1.62 0.23
C CYS A 317 15.44 1.39 1.55
N LEU A 318 14.74 1.51 2.69
CA LEU A 318 15.30 1.28 4.01
C LEU A 318 15.89 -0.12 4.17
N SER A 319 15.30 -1.15 3.51
CA SER A 319 15.80 -2.52 3.57
C SER A 319 17.18 -2.71 2.94
N TYR A 320 17.59 -1.78 2.10
CA TYR A 320 18.94 -1.71 1.50
C TYR A 320 19.83 -0.60 2.12
N GLY A 321 19.41 -0.02 3.25
CA GLY A 321 20.16 1.03 3.92
C GLY A 321 20.16 2.38 3.22
N THR A 322 19.16 2.65 2.37
CA THR A 322 18.93 3.96 1.77
C THR A 322 18.28 4.86 2.81
N VAL A 323 18.82 6.03 3.11
CA VAL A 323 18.22 7.01 4.00
C VAL A 323 17.13 7.81 3.29
N ILE A 324 16.17 8.33 4.04
CA ILE A 324 15.02 9.07 3.49
C ILE A 324 15.16 10.55 3.79
N ILE A 325 15.17 11.41 2.77
CA ILE A 325 15.01 12.86 2.94
C ILE A 325 13.61 13.22 2.44
N SER A 326 12.76 13.75 3.32
CA SER A 326 11.34 13.87 3.00
C SER A 326 10.72 15.20 3.47
N ALA A 327 9.80 15.70 2.65
CA ALA A 327 8.88 16.79 2.98
C ALA A 327 7.71 16.33 3.89
N PHE A 328 7.66 15.06 4.24
CA PHE A 328 6.57 14.44 4.95
C PHE A 328 7.07 13.40 5.95
N GLU A 329 6.51 13.38 7.17
CA GLU A 329 6.88 12.44 8.23
C GLU A 329 5.75 11.45 8.51
N ARG A 330 6.08 10.18 8.78
CA ARG A 330 5.18 9.15 9.27
C ARG A 330 5.87 8.18 10.22
N ASP A 331 5.23 7.92 11.37
CA ASP A 331 5.69 6.97 12.39
C ASP A 331 7.18 7.17 12.77
N ASP A 332 7.65 8.42 12.72
CA ASP A 332 9.03 8.84 12.97
C ASP A 332 10.06 8.15 12.02
N LEU A 333 9.61 7.57 10.91
CA LEU A 333 10.49 6.82 10.00
C LEU A 333 11.54 7.71 9.35
N VAL A 334 11.15 8.92 8.95
CA VAL A 334 12.06 9.85 8.30
C VAL A 334 13.06 10.40 9.32
N SER A 335 12.62 10.87 10.48
CA SER A 335 13.50 11.37 11.55
C SER A 335 14.45 10.30 12.08
N ARG A 336 14.00 9.05 12.14
CA ARG A 336 14.84 7.93 12.58
C ARG A 336 15.88 7.51 11.56
N PHE A 337 15.53 7.49 10.27
CA PHE A 337 16.34 6.88 9.20
C PHE A 337 16.68 7.86 8.08
N GLY A 338 16.72 9.14 8.38
CA GLY A 338 17.05 10.19 7.44
C GLY A 338 16.77 11.57 8.00
N GLU A 339 16.21 12.48 7.18
CA GLU A 339 15.97 13.88 7.54
C GLU A 339 14.58 14.36 7.09
N TYR A 340 13.79 14.86 8.01
CA TYR A 340 12.55 15.55 7.73
C TYR A 340 12.84 17.03 7.48
N VAL A 341 12.75 17.46 6.24
CA VAL A 341 13.05 18.85 5.84
C VAL A 341 11.93 19.85 6.16
N GLY A 342 10.88 19.41 6.87
CA GLY A 342 9.72 20.22 7.19
C GLY A 342 8.71 20.29 6.03
N GLU A 343 7.54 20.89 6.32
CA GLU A 343 6.48 21.07 5.32
C GLU A 343 6.98 21.89 4.13
N VAL A 344 6.57 21.46 2.94
CA VAL A 344 6.92 22.07 1.66
C VAL A 344 5.65 22.61 1.01
N PRO A 345 5.38 23.92 1.13
CA PRO A 345 4.16 24.54 0.59
C PRO A 345 4.22 24.70 -0.91
N GLY A 346 3.05 24.85 -1.52
CA GLY A 346 2.88 25.20 -2.93
C GLY A 346 3.56 24.23 -3.90
N ASP A 347 4.23 24.77 -4.92
CA ASP A 347 4.99 23.99 -5.89
C ASP A 347 6.33 23.45 -5.32
N GLY A 348 6.79 23.99 -4.19
CA GLY A 348 7.92 23.50 -3.43
C GLY A 348 9.29 24.02 -3.85
N PHE A 349 9.39 24.88 -4.85
CA PHE A 349 10.70 25.39 -5.32
C PHE A 349 11.42 26.21 -4.27
N ASP A 350 10.73 26.97 -3.44
CA ASP A 350 11.31 27.73 -2.32
C ASP A 350 11.95 26.83 -1.25
N SER A 351 11.60 25.57 -1.23
CA SER A 351 12.09 24.58 -0.26
C SER A 351 13.29 23.77 -0.75
N VAL A 352 13.72 23.91 -1.99
CA VAL A 352 14.82 23.15 -2.61
C VAL A 352 16.10 23.22 -1.79
N ASN A 353 16.43 24.38 -1.23
CA ASN A 353 17.66 24.56 -0.45
C ASN A 353 17.68 23.68 0.82
N ARG A 354 16.53 23.42 1.45
CA ARG A 354 16.46 22.54 2.64
C ARG A 354 16.83 21.09 2.29
N PHE A 355 16.38 20.61 1.12
CA PHE A 355 16.76 19.30 0.62
C PHE A 355 18.26 19.22 0.30
N LYS A 356 18.81 20.28 -0.31
CA LYS A 356 20.24 20.31 -0.66
C LYS A 356 21.13 20.21 0.56
N ILE A 357 20.81 20.94 1.64
CA ILE A 357 21.56 20.88 2.91
C ILE A 357 21.53 19.45 3.47
N ALA A 358 20.37 18.82 3.52
CA ALA A 358 20.24 17.46 4.03
C ALA A 358 20.97 16.44 3.11
N ILE A 359 20.92 16.62 1.79
CA ILE A 359 21.66 15.78 0.84
C ILE A 359 23.17 15.88 1.08
N ASP A 360 23.71 17.12 1.16
CA ASP A 360 25.16 17.31 1.38
C ASP A 360 25.60 16.70 2.69
N GLU A 361 24.80 16.76 3.75
CA GLU A 361 25.10 16.11 5.02
C GLU A 361 25.24 14.60 4.87
N TYR A 362 24.23 13.92 4.28
CA TYR A 362 24.28 12.47 4.12
C TYR A 362 25.23 11.98 3.01
N MET A 363 25.62 12.83 2.07
CA MET A 363 26.62 12.48 1.04
C MET A 363 28.05 12.63 1.54
N ASN A 364 28.32 13.55 2.50
CA ASN A 364 29.66 13.87 2.97
C ASN A 364 29.97 13.37 4.39
N ASN A 365 28.98 12.85 5.14
CA ASN A 365 29.15 12.31 6.48
C ASN A 365 28.86 10.80 6.49
N ASP A 366 29.91 10.01 6.23
CA ASP A 366 29.79 8.55 6.15
C ASP A 366 29.43 7.91 7.49
N GLU A 367 29.88 8.46 8.63
CA GLU A 367 29.53 7.92 9.95
C GLU A 367 28.04 8.02 10.21
N LEU A 368 27.46 9.22 10.02
CA LEU A 368 26.02 9.44 10.17
C LEU A 368 25.22 8.54 9.23
N TYR A 369 25.67 8.50 7.97
CA TYR A 369 24.97 7.68 6.97
C TYR A 369 24.98 6.18 7.35
N VAL A 370 26.15 5.60 7.67
CA VAL A 370 26.28 4.18 8.04
C VAL A 370 25.45 3.84 9.28
N LEU A 371 25.44 4.72 10.28
CA LEU A 371 24.60 4.55 11.47
C LEU A 371 23.11 4.43 11.09
N LYS A 372 22.59 5.40 10.34
CA LYS A 372 21.18 5.44 9.92
C LYS A 372 20.83 4.26 9.01
N ALA A 373 21.70 3.94 8.06
CA ALA A 373 21.51 2.84 7.11
C ALA A 373 21.45 1.48 7.81
N THR A 374 22.34 1.22 8.77
CA THR A 374 22.36 -0.04 9.53
C THR A 374 21.09 -0.19 10.37
N GLN A 375 20.67 0.87 11.07
CA GLN A 375 19.43 0.88 11.84
C GLN A 375 18.20 0.66 10.96
N ALA A 376 18.17 1.24 9.75
CA ALA A 376 17.08 1.08 8.79
C ALA A 376 16.93 -0.38 8.30
N ILE A 377 18.05 -1.03 7.97
CA ILE A 377 18.08 -2.44 7.57
C ILE A 377 17.55 -3.34 8.70
N GLU A 378 18.03 -3.14 9.92
CA GLU A 378 17.60 -3.91 11.08
C GLU A 378 16.10 -3.72 11.36
N TYR A 379 15.63 -2.48 11.33
CA TYR A 379 14.22 -2.14 11.51
C TYR A 379 13.32 -2.84 10.51
N THR A 380 13.65 -2.78 9.21
CA THR A 380 12.83 -3.40 8.17
C THR A 380 12.83 -4.92 8.27
N ARG A 381 13.97 -5.55 8.55
CA ARG A 381 14.08 -7.00 8.79
C ARG A 381 13.21 -7.47 9.94
N SER A 382 13.19 -6.72 11.02
CA SER A 382 12.46 -7.07 12.24
C SER A 382 10.95 -6.83 12.11
N ASN A 383 10.52 -5.76 11.42
CA ASN A 383 9.14 -5.29 11.45
C ASN A 383 8.36 -5.54 10.16
N HIS A 384 9.03 -5.59 8.99
CA HIS A 384 8.37 -5.61 7.67
C HIS A 384 8.61 -6.88 6.86
N SER A 385 9.15 -7.94 7.50
CA SER A 385 9.35 -9.23 6.84
C SER A 385 8.01 -9.91 6.52
N ILE A 386 8.01 -10.71 5.45
CA ILE A 386 6.85 -11.53 5.06
C ILE A 386 6.40 -12.43 6.22
N LYS A 387 7.37 -12.98 6.98
CA LYS A 387 7.07 -13.82 8.16
C LYS A 387 6.22 -13.04 9.18
N LYS A 388 6.68 -11.84 9.57
CA LYS A 388 5.98 -10.98 10.54
C LYS A 388 4.58 -10.59 10.04
N PHE A 389 4.47 -10.23 8.77
CA PHE A 389 3.17 -9.93 8.15
C PHE A 389 2.21 -11.11 8.21
N LYS A 390 2.67 -12.31 7.80
CA LYS A 390 1.84 -13.54 7.85
C LYS A 390 1.31 -13.80 9.25
N GLU A 391 2.19 -13.81 10.24
CA GLU A 391 1.84 -14.05 11.64
C GLU A 391 0.78 -13.05 12.12
N THR A 392 1.01 -11.75 11.87
CA THR A 392 0.13 -10.70 12.35
C THR A 392 -1.22 -10.72 11.64
N MET A 393 -1.24 -10.82 10.29
CA MET A 393 -2.48 -10.84 9.52
C MET A 393 -3.33 -12.08 9.82
N LYS A 394 -2.71 -13.26 9.91
CA LYS A 394 -3.42 -14.49 10.28
C LYS A 394 -4.01 -14.43 11.69
N HIS A 395 -3.26 -13.89 12.65
CA HIS A 395 -3.78 -13.67 13.99
C HIS A 395 -5.06 -12.81 13.98
N VAL A 396 -5.07 -11.72 13.22
CA VAL A 396 -6.27 -10.88 13.07
C VAL A 396 -7.43 -11.65 12.41
N ILE A 397 -7.17 -12.38 11.32
CA ILE A 397 -8.20 -13.18 10.64
C ILE A 397 -8.80 -14.22 11.60
N HIS A 398 -7.96 -14.97 12.32
CA HIS A 398 -8.44 -15.97 13.27
C HIS A 398 -9.22 -15.35 14.44
N SER A 399 -8.80 -14.20 14.97
CA SER A 399 -9.53 -13.55 16.04
C SER A 399 -10.93 -13.13 15.60
N VAL A 400 -11.05 -12.49 14.41
CA VAL A 400 -12.34 -12.05 13.89
C VAL A 400 -13.26 -13.21 13.51
N ALA A 401 -12.70 -14.32 13.02
CA ALA A 401 -13.51 -15.49 12.67
C ALA A 401 -14.07 -16.24 13.88
N LYS A 402 -13.40 -16.17 15.05
CA LYS A 402 -13.84 -16.82 16.29
C LYS A 402 -14.88 -16.03 17.07
N ASP A 403 -14.79 -14.70 17.07
CA ASP A 403 -15.77 -13.81 17.72
C ASP A 403 -17.15 -13.88 17.02
#